data_dc4b396d6e98aec0e9ffc074258824b0
#
_entry.id   dc4b396d6e98aec0e9ffc074258824b0
#
_cell.length_a   1.000
_cell.length_b   1.000
_cell.length_c   1.000
_cell.angle_alpha   90.00
_cell.angle_beta   90.00
_cell.angle_gamma   90.00
#
_symmetry.space_group_name_H-M   'P 1'
#
loop_
_entity.id
_entity.type
_entity.pdbx_description
1 polymer ?
#
loop_
_entity_poly.entity_id
_entity_poly.type
_entity_poly.pdbx_seq_one_letter_code
_entity_poly.pdbx_strand_id
1 'polypeptide(L)'
;MVSNFDFLKKDFPVLSNFGEMAEKYCYSDSNSCLMKLGMIGETIVNLMFTYDRIAFPHDNTAVARIDKLSREGLLTSDLVAILHGLRKVRNKAVHENYASIADDKTFLPMAHSLCEWFMQTYGDWNYSHKDFVMPEENTVLGTVDKEAEEKKESELTKLAEQMAAAAPIIEQTERKKQAYKAANQRPKTEAETRFLIDEQLRMVGWDADTENLRYSKGTRPTKGRNLAIAEYPTNSKVGNRGYADYALFVGEKLVGIIEAKAIHKDIPSVIDYQGKDYPRCIRKEDEKYVIDTWGEFKVPFTFATNGRPYLEQYKTKSGIWFLDLRKPDNSPMALRGWMSPDGMEELLAADIEGKNKNLKEMSYDLLTDKDGLNLRPYQLNAIRAAEEAVISGKQTALLAMATGTGKTRT
;
A
#
# COMPACT_ATOMS: atom_id res chain seq x y z
N MET A 1 24.13 9.35 -22.91
CA MET A 1 22.93 9.85 -22.23
C MET A 1 23.35 10.22 -20.81
N VAL A 2 22.82 11.30 -20.25
CA VAL A 2 23.07 11.66 -18.84
C VAL A 2 22.20 10.71 -17.99
N SER A 3 22.79 10.09 -16.96
CA SER A 3 22.03 9.17 -16.09
C SER A 3 20.98 9.91 -15.28
N ASN A 4 19.81 9.27 -15.06
CA ASN A 4 18.81 9.83 -14.13
C ASN A 4 19.36 10.01 -12.71
N PHE A 5 20.40 9.28 -12.33
CA PHE A 5 21.03 9.32 -10.99
C PHE A 5 22.18 10.34 -10.89
N ASP A 6 22.44 11.13 -11.91
CA ASP A 6 23.53 12.11 -11.93
C ASP A 6 23.45 13.17 -10.82
N PHE A 7 22.23 13.47 -10.34
CA PHE A 7 22.01 14.41 -9.23
C PHE A 7 22.65 13.97 -7.91
N LEU A 8 22.97 12.71 -7.77
CA LEU A 8 23.62 12.13 -6.59
C LEU A 8 25.15 12.25 -6.61
N LYS A 9 25.77 12.53 -7.75
CA LYS A 9 27.24 12.44 -7.94
C LYS A 9 28.04 13.23 -6.91
N LYS A 10 27.54 14.41 -6.52
CA LYS A 10 28.23 15.28 -5.59
C LYS A 10 28.15 14.79 -4.15
N ASP A 11 26.95 14.46 -3.70
CA ASP A 11 26.64 14.23 -2.29
C ASP A 11 26.62 12.73 -1.94
N PHE A 12 26.26 11.89 -2.91
CA PHE A 12 26.11 10.43 -2.75
C PHE A 12 26.66 9.66 -3.94
N PRO A 13 28.00 9.75 -4.23
CA PRO A 13 28.58 9.18 -5.43
C PRO A 13 28.40 7.66 -5.56
N VAL A 14 28.32 6.92 -4.46
CA VAL A 14 28.04 5.48 -4.45
C VAL A 14 26.64 5.15 -5.01
N LEU A 15 25.61 5.92 -4.60
CA LEU A 15 24.24 5.74 -5.08
C LEU A 15 24.13 6.12 -6.55
N SER A 16 24.82 7.19 -6.97
CA SER A 16 24.91 7.57 -8.38
C SER A 16 25.51 6.45 -9.22
N ASN A 17 26.61 5.83 -8.75
CA ASN A 17 27.25 4.73 -9.45
C ASN A 17 26.34 3.50 -9.59
N PHE A 18 25.68 3.09 -8.50
CA PHE A 18 24.75 1.96 -8.56
C PHE A 18 23.57 2.24 -9.51
N GLY A 19 22.99 3.45 -9.47
CA GLY A 19 21.93 3.85 -10.36
C GLY A 19 22.34 3.85 -11.83
N GLU A 20 23.50 4.43 -12.16
CA GLU A 20 24.06 4.43 -13.51
C GLU A 20 24.28 3.02 -14.03
N MET A 21 24.80 2.11 -13.19
CA MET A 21 25.02 0.72 -13.57
C MET A 21 23.70 -0.04 -13.73
N ALA A 22 22.70 0.20 -12.86
CA ALA A 22 21.37 -0.39 -13.01
C ALA A 22 20.71 0.03 -14.34
N GLU A 23 20.81 1.30 -14.73
CA GLU A 23 20.34 1.78 -16.03
C GLU A 23 21.01 1.09 -17.20
N LYS A 24 22.32 0.90 -17.12
CA LYS A 24 23.10 0.18 -18.15
C LYS A 24 22.68 -1.27 -18.30
N TYR A 25 22.39 -1.94 -17.18
CA TYR A 25 22.05 -3.37 -17.18
C TYR A 25 20.58 -3.66 -17.47
N CYS A 26 19.68 -2.70 -17.36
CA CYS A 26 18.21 -2.85 -17.41
C CYS A 26 17.68 -3.74 -18.55
N TYR A 27 18.30 -3.74 -19.72
CA TYR A 27 17.86 -4.56 -20.87
C TYR A 27 18.88 -5.63 -21.29
N SER A 28 20.12 -5.53 -20.82
CA SER A 28 21.21 -6.39 -21.26
C SER A 28 21.56 -7.48 -20.26
N ASP A 29 21.47 -7.19 -18.97
CA ASP A 29 21.76 -8.10 -17.86
C ASP A 29 20.85 -7.79 -16.67
N SER A 30 19.58 -8.23 -16.76
CA SER A 30 18.56 -7.95 -15.75
C SER A 30 18.95 -8.47 -14.36
N ASN A 31 19.69 -9.59 -14.26
CA ASN A 31 20.18 -10.07 -12.97
C ASN A 31 21.08 -9.02 -12.29
N SER A 32 22.06 -8.49 -13.03
CA SER A 32 22.95 -7.43 -12.54
C SER A 32 22.19 -6.14 -12.24
N CYS A 33 21.18 -5.77 -13.04
CA CYS A 33 20.31 -4.63 -12.77
C CYS A 33 19.63 -4.77 -11.39
N LEU A 34 18.94 -5.87 -11.14
CA LEU A 34 18.25 -6.13 -9.88
C LEU A 34 19.22 -6.17 -8.69
N MET A 35 20.43 -6.67 -8.88
CA MET A 35 21.47 -6.61 -7.85
C MET A 35 21.84 -5.17 -7.48
N LYS A 36 22.10 -4.30 -8.48
CA LYS A 36 22.44 -2.88 -8.23
C LYS A 36 21.28 -2.12 -7.59
N LEU A 37 20.05 -2.37 -8.01
CA LEU A 37 18.86 -1.78 -7.39
C LEU A 37 18.73 -2.16 -5.91
N GLY A 38 18.97 -3.41 -5.56
CA GLY A 38 18.98 -3.84 -4.16
C GLY A 38 20.12 -3.22 -3.35
N MET A 39 21.30 -3.02 -3.97
CA MET A 39 22.43 -2.32 -3.34
C MET A 39 22.12 -0.86 -3.04
N ILE A 40 21.34 -0.16 -3.88
CA ILE A 40 20.84 1.18 -3.59
C ILE A 40 20.05 1.17 -2.28
N GLY A 41 19.06 0.29 -2.16
CA GLY A 41 18.23 0.20 -0.95
C GLY A 41 19.04 -0.10 0.31
N GLU A 42 19.94 -1.06 0.25
CA GLU A 42 20.82 -1.44 1.37
C GLU A 42 21.75 -0.29 1.78
N THR A 43 22.35 0.38 0.82
CA THR A 43 23.24 1.52 1.07
C THR A 43 22.51 2.68 1.72
N ILE A 44 21.32 3.04 1.22
CA ILE A 44 20.47 4.07 1.84
C ILE A 44 20.18 3.73 3.30
N VAL A 45 19.73 2.52 3.58
CA VAL A 45 19.45 2.07 4.96
C VAL A 45 20.69 2.20 5.85
N ASN A 46 21.87 1.75 5.40
CA ASN A 46 23.10 1.83 6.18
C ASN A 46 23.54 3.27 6.44
N LEU A 47 23.46 4.12 5.41
CA LEU A 47 23.80 5.53 5.55
C LEU A 47 22.86 6.26 6.53
N MET A 48 21.57 5.92 6.56
CA MET A 48 20.62 6.49 7.54
C MET A 48 21.05 6.19 8.97
N PHE A 49 21.47 4.95 9.29
CA PHE A 49 22.02 4.62 10.61
C PHE A 49 23.24 5.46 10.95
N THR A 50 24.11 5.68 9.97
CA THR A 50 25.34 6.46 10.17
C THR A 50 25.06 7.95 10.34
N TYR A 51 24.22 8.55 9.50
CA TYR A 51 23.86 9.97 9.57
C TYR A 51 23.16 10.33 10.90
N ASP A 52 22.21 9.51 11.33
CA ASP A 52 21.38 9.78 12.50
C ASP A 52 21.96 9.18 13.80
N ARG A 53 23.17 8.57 13.73
CA ARG A 53 23.85 7.93 14.89
C ARG A 53 22.98 6.91 15.60
N ILE A 54 22.17 6.17 14.85
CA ILE A 54 21.31 5.13 15.39
C ILE A 54 22.14 3.84 15.53
N ALA A 55 22.07 3.18 16.69
CA ALA A 55 22.71 1.87 16.86
C ALA A 55 22.03 0.82 15.99
N PHE A 56 22.77 -0.07 15.35
CA PHE A 56 22.23 -1.18 14.59
C PHE A 56 21.38 -2.10 15.51
N PRO A 57 20.34 -2.78 14.97
CA PRO A 57 19.59 -3.76 15.74
C PRO A 57 20.48 -4.95 16.11
N HIS A 58 20.14 -5.67 17.20
CA HIS A 58 20.88 -6.87 17.63
C HIS A 58 20.88 -7.96 16.55
N ASP A 59 19.70 -8.23 15.97
CA ASP A 59 19.56 -8.99 14.73
C ASP A 59 19.86 -8.08 13.55
N ASN A 60 21.12 -8.06 13.11
CA ASN A 60 21.62 -7.12 12.10
C ASN A 60 21.24 -7.50 10.66
N THR A 61 20.06 -8.10 10.47
CA THR A 61 19.49 -8.40 9.16
C THR A 61 18.98 -7.15 8.45
N ALA A 62 18.91 -7.19 7.12
CA ALA A 62 18.36 -6.09 6.33
C ALA A 62 16.89 -5.79 6.72
N VAL A 63 16.11 -6.82 7.06
CA VAL A 63 14.73 -6.66 7.55
C VAL A 63 14.71 -5.89 8.86
N ALA A 64 15.48 -6.34 9.86
CA ALA A 64 15.52 -5.72 11.17
C ALA A 64 16.00 -4.26 11.12
N ARG A 65 16.90 -3.93 10.18
CA ARG A 65 17.35 -2.54 9.95
C ARG A 65 16.21 -1.68 9.42
N ILE A 66 15.49 -2.12 8.38
CA ILE A 66 14.34 -1.40 7.80
C ILE A 66 13.26 -1.20 8.87
N ASP A 67 12.90 -2.25 9.60
CA ASP A 67 11.89 -2.21 10.67
C ASP A 67 12.26 -1.26 11.80
N LYS A 68 13.56 -1.19 12.15
CA LYS A 68 14.04 -0.24 13.16
C LYS A 68 13.87 1.19 12.70
N LEU A 69 14.29 1.55 11.49
CA LEU A 69 14.12 2.90 10.94
C LEU A 69 12.65 3.29 10.80
N SER A 70 11.78 2.34 10.47
CA SER A 70 10.33 2.54 10.45
C SER A 70 9.78 2.85 11.86
N ARG A 71 10.16 2.07 12.88
CA ARG A 71 9.77 2.30 14.28
C ARG A 71 10.31 3.63 14.83
N GLU A 72 11.48 4.04 14.38
CA GLU A 72 12.03 5.38 14.68
C GLU A 72 11.26 6.51 13.97
N GLY A 73 10.31 6.21 13.07
CA GLY A 73 9.52 7.22 12.34
C GLY A 73 10.31 7.97 11.25
N LEU A 74 11.38 7.36 10.74
CA LEU A 74 12.21 7.91 9.65
C LEU A 74 11.74 7.43 8.27
N LEU A 75 10.97 6.33 8.21
CA LEU A 75 10.43 5.76 6.99
C LEU A 75 8.90 5.72 7.05
N THR A 76 8.25 6.15 5.98
CA THR A 76 6.81 5.94 5.76
C THR A 76 6.55 4.52 5.27
N SER A 77 5.32 4.02 5.38
CA SER A 77 4.95 2.65 5.00
C SER A 77 5.25 2.32 3.54
N ASP A 78 5.11 3.28 2.63
CA ASP A 78 5.43 3.12 1.22
C ASP A 78 6.94 2.99 0.98
N LEU A 79 7.78 3.78 1.66
CA LEU A 79 9.24 3.64 1.59
C LEU A 79 9.72 2.31 2.16
N VAL A 80 9.11 1.85 3.26
CA VAL A 80 9.36 0.50 3.82
C VAL A 80 9.03 -0.58 2.79
N ALA A 81 7.88 -0.48 2.11
CA ALA A 81 7.50 -1.44 1.07
C ALA A 81 8.48 -1.45 -0.11
N ILE A 82 8.92 -0.27 -0.58
CA ILE A 82 9.93 -0.17 -1.65
C ILE A 82 11.25 -0.81 -1.23
N LEU A 83 11.77 -0.49 -0.03
CA LEU A 83 13.02 -1.07 0.48
C LEU A 83 12.94 -2.60 0.61
N HIS A 84 11.80 -3.12 1.09
CA HIS A 84 11.59 -4.57 1.12
C HIS A 84 11.47 -5.17 -0.29
N GLY A 85 10.85 -4.48 -1.24
CA GLY A 85 10.78 -4.88 -2.63
C GLY A 85 12.18 -5.02 -3.25
N LEU A 86 12.98 -3.97 -3.17
CA LEU A 86 14.37 -3.96 -3.65
C LEU A 86 15.22 -5.08 -3.01
N ARG A 87 15.06 -5.29 -1.69
CA ARG A 87 15.73 -6.40 -0.99
C ARG A 87 15.30 -7.77 -1.52
N LYS A 88 13.98 -7.98 -1.71
CA LYS A 88 13.43 -9.26 -2.20
C LYS A 88 13.93 -9.60 -3.61
N VAL A 89 13.90 -8.64 -4.54
CA VAL A 89 14.37 -8.88 -5.91
C VAL A 89 15.88 -9.11 -5.96
N ARG A 90 16.67 -8.38 -5.15
CA ARG A 90 18.11 -8.64 -5.02
C ARG A 90 18.39 -10.04 -4.49
N ASN A 91 17.69 -10.48 -3.46
CA ASN A 91 17.88 -11.84 -2.92
C ASN A 91 17.59 -12.90 -3.96
N LYS A 92 16.53 -12.77 -4.75
CA LYS A 92 16.24 -13.66 -5.87
C LYS A 92 17.35 -13.61 -6.92
N ALA A 93 17.83 -12.41 -7.28
CA ALA A 93 18.91 -12.26 -8.25
C ALA A 93 20.19 -12.98 -7.79
N VAL A 94 20.58 -12.81 -6.51
CA VAL A 94 21.80 -13.41 -5.95
C VAL A 94 21.69 -14.93 -5.76
N HIS A 95 20.57 -15.41 -5.21
CA HIS A 95 20.45 -16.81 -4.78
C HIS A 95 19.79 -17.73 -5.80
N GLU A 96 18.95 -17.18 -6.71
CA GLU A 96 18.19 -17.96 -7.67
C GLU A 96 18.59 -17.64 -9.12
N ASN A 97 19.61 -16.81 -9.34
CA ASN A 97 20.01 -16.29 -10.65
C ASN A 97 18.80 -15.68 -11.41
N TYR A 98 17.91 -15.04 -10.64
CA TYR A 98 16.67 -14.48 -11.16
C TYR A 98 16.95 -13.26 -12.05
N ALA A 99 16.24 -13.17 -13.17
CA ALA A 99 16.27 -12.04 -14.10
C ALA A 99 14.85 -11.74 -14.60
N SER A 100 14.46 -10.47 -14.64
CA SER A 100 13.12 -10.04 -15.07
C SER A 100 13.17 -8.59 -15.54
N ILE A 101 13.08 -8.37 -16.85
CA ILE A 101 12.99 -7.02 -17.42
C ILE A 101 11.72 -6.28 -16.92
N ALA A 102 10.67 -7.00 -16.61
CA ALA A 102 9.45 -6.40 -16.03
C ALA A 102 9.72 -5.83 -14.64
N ASP A 103 10.48 -6.57 -13.81
CA ASP A 103 10.91 -6.09 -12.49
C ASP A 103 11.90 -4.94 -12.62
N ASP A 104 12.83 -4.97 -13.58
CA ASP A 104 13.74 -3.86 -13.85
C ASP A 104 12.98 -2.57 -14.14
N LYS A 105 12.00 -2.64 -15.05
CA LYS A 105 11.12 -1.50 -15.43
C LYS A 105 10.29 -0.99 -14.26
N THR A 106 9.95 -1.85 -13.32
CA THR A 106 9.16 -1.52 -12.14
C THR A 106 10.03 -0.89 -11.05
N PHE A 107 11.17 -1.52 -10.72
CA PHE A 107 11.99 -1.12 -9.58
C PHE A 107 13.00 0.00 -9.89
N LEU A 108 13.41 0.19 -11.14
CA LEU A 108 14.35 1.25 -11.51
C LEU A 108 13.79 2.66 -11.24
N PRO A 109 12.55 3.02 -11.68
CA PRO A 109 11.94 4.29 -11.31
C PRO A 109 11.68 4.44 -9.81
N MET A 110 11.35 3.34 -9.11
CA MET A 110 11.15 3.35 -7.65
C MET A 110 12.46 3.63 -6.91
N ALA A 111 13.57 3.02 -7.34
CA ALA A 111 14.88 3.28 -6.78
C ALA A 111 15.33 4.73 -7.02
N HIS A 112 15.06 5.29 -8.21
CA HIS A 112 15.30 6.71 -8.49
C HIS A 112 14.51 7.61 -7.53
N SER A 113 13.21 7.39 -7.41
CA SER A 113 12.34 8.15 -6.51
C SER A 113 12.74 8.02 -5.03
N LEU A 114 13.19 6.83 -4.61
CA LEU A 114 13.78 6.61 -3.28
C LEU A 114 15.06 7.43 -3.09
N CYS A 115 15.92 7.51 -4.10
CA CYS A 115 17.14 8.32 -4.09
C CYS A 115 16.83 9.82 -4.02
N GLU A 116 15.79 10.31 -4.70
CA GLU A 116 15.35 11.70 -4.60
C GLU A 116 14.83 12.03 -3.20
N TRP A 117 14.04 11.13 -2.60
CA TRP A 117 13.65 11.25 -1.20
C TRP A 117 14.86 11.30 -0.27
N PHE A 118 15.85 10.44 -0.51
CA PHE A 118 17.07 10.40 0.29
C PHE A 118 17.87 11.70 0.14
N MET A 119 17.99 12.23 -1.08
CA MET A 119 18.61 13.54 -1.35
C MET A 119 17.91 14.65 -0.57
N GLN A 120 16.58 14.71 -0.63
CA GLN A 120 15.78 15.74 0.07
C GLN A 120 15.81 15.59 1.60
N THR A 121 16.24 14.43 2.13
CA THR A 121 16.24 14.16 3.56
C THR A 121 17.65 14.28 4.15
N TYR A 122 18.67 13.78 3.46
CA TYR A 122 20.03 13.66 3.95
C TYR A 122 21.05 14.51 3.19
N GLY A 123 20.70 15.04 2.04
CA GLY A 123 21.50 15.95 1.22
C GLY A 123 20.89 17.34 1.15
N ASP A 124 20.53 17.77 -0.06
CA ASP A 124 19.90 19.08 -0.31
C ASP A 124 18.38 19.03 -0.06
N TRP A 125 17.94 19.64 1.02
CA TRP A 125 16.52 19.70 1.41
C TRP A 125 15.63 20.49 0.42
N ASN A 126 16.25 21.31 -0.43
CA ASN A 126 15.58 22.09 -1.47
C ASN A 126 15.65 21.43 -2.86
N TYR A 127 16.20 20.21 -2.92
CA TYR A 127 16.26 19.48 -4.18
C TYR A 127 14.84 19.34 -4.80
N SER A 128 14.73 19.69 -6.08
CA SER A 128 13.49 19.59 -6.82
C SER A 128 13.43 18.27 -7.59
N HIS A 129 12.30 17.59 -7.51
CA HIS A 129 12.04 16.38 -8.25
C HIS A 129 12.27 16.54 -9.76
N LYS A 130 12.79 15.48 -10.40
CA LYS A 130 12.94 15.36 -11.83
C LYS A 130 12.24 14.09 -12.34
N ASP A 131 11.56 14.22 -13.48
CA ASP A 131 10.93 13.05 -14.10
C ASP A 131 11.98 12.01 -14.50
N PHE A 132 11.71 10.76 -14.13
CA PHE A 132 12.53 9.62 -14.53
C PHE A 132 12.29 9.29 -16.02
N VAL A 133 13.37 9.15 -16.77
CA VAL A 133 13.32 8.74 -18.18
C VAL A 133 13.86 7.32 -18.29
N MET A 134 13.00 6.39 -18.74
CA MET A 134 13.42 5.00 -18.91
C MET A 134 14.57 4.89 -19.93
N PRO A 135 15.64 4.14 -19.65
CA PRO A 135 16.71 3.91 -20.62
C PRO A 135 16.21 3.29 -21.93
N GLU A 136 16.88 3.57 -23.04
CA GLU A 136 16.56 2.96 -24.34
C GLU A 136 17.02 1.50 -24.43
N GLU A 137 16.22 0.64 -25.07
CA GLU A 137 16.50 -0.82 -25.19
C GLU A 137 17.79 -1.12 -25.98
N ASN A 138 18.26 -0.20 -26.82
CA ASN A 138 19.40 -0.38 -27.72
C ASN A 138 20.74 0.11 -27.11
N THR A 139 20.83 0.31 -25.83
CA THR A 139 22.09 0.72 -25.19
C THR A 139 23.07 -0.44 -25.22
N VAL A 140 23.97 -0.43 -26.21
CA VAL A 140 25.05 -1.44 -26.31
C VAL A 140 26.05 -1.18 -25.20
N LEU A 141 26.11 -2.10 -24.25
CA LEU A 141 27.14 -2.08 -23.22
C LEU A 141 28.49 -2.42 -23.89
N GLY A 142 29.49 -1.56 -23.71
CA GLY A 142 30.87 -1.98 -23.82
C GLY A 142 31.20 -3.07 -22.78
N THR A 143 32.18 -3.88 -23.01
CA THR A 143 32.67 -4.86 -22.02
C THR A 143 32.96 -4.17 -20.69
N VAL A 144 32.17 -4.53 -19.67
CA VAL A 144 32.36 -4.00 -18.30
C VAL A 144 33.42 -4.88 -17.61
N ASP A 145 34.47 -4.24 -17.15
CA ASP A 145 35.49 -4.91 -16.31
C ASP A 145 34.91 -5.03 -14.90
N LYS A 146 34.44 -6.24 -14.56
CA LYS A 146 33.76 -6.51 -13.26
C LYS A 146 34.68 -6.28 -12.06
N GLU A 147 35.99 -6.61 -12.17
CA GLU A 147 36.91 -6.38 -11.06
C GLU A 147 37.17 -4.91 -10.82
N ALA A 148 37.28 -4.10 -11.86
CA ALA A 148 37.40 -2.64 -11.74
C ALA A 148 36.14 -2.00 -11.19
N GLU A 149 34.96 -2.51 -11.58
CA GLU A 149 33.66 -2.07 -11.05
C GLU A 149 33.53 -2.34 -9.54
N GLU A 150 33.77 -3.57 -9.10
CA GLU A 150 33.69 -3.98 -7.68
C GLU A 150 34.69 -3.18 -6.82
N LYS A 151 35.89 -2.93 -7.30
CA LYS A 151 36.87 -2.11 -6.60
C LYS A 151 36.39 -0.67 -6.44
N LYS A 152 35.87 -0.06 -7.50
CA LYS A 152 35.30 1.29 -7.49
C LYS A 152 34.12 1.38 -6.51
N GLU A 153 33.22 0.41 -6.50
CA GLU A 153 32.07 0.35 -5.59
C GLU A 153 32.51 0.26 -4.13
N SER A 154 33.51 -0.57 -3.83
CA SER A 154 34.06 -0.68 -2.48
C SER A 154 34.69 0.64 -2.01
N GLU A 155 35.43 1.33 -2.87
CA GLU A 155 36.01 2.65 -2.56
C GLU A 155 34.94 3.70 -2.33
N LEU A 156 33.91 3.77 -3.19
CA LEU A 156 32.79 4.72 -3.07
C LEU A 156 31.94 4.45 -1.82
N THR A 157 31.74 3.18 -1.44
CA THR A 157 31.00 2.81 -0.23
C THR A 157 31.73 3.32 1.03
N LYS A 158 33.05 3.07 1.12
CA LYS A 158 33.86 3.57 2.24
C LYS A 158 33.84 5.09 2.31
N LEU A 159 33.92 5.77 1.16
CA LEU A 159 33.84 7.23 1.10
C LEU A 159 32.47 7.72 1.61
N ALA A 160 31.38 7.11 1.19
CA ALA A 160 30.03 7.47 1.62
C ALA A 160 29.84 7.30 3.15
N GLU A 161 30.35 6.21 3.72
CA GLU A 161 30.33 5.98 5.16
C GLU A 161 31.15 7.04 5.93
N GLN A 162 32.32 7.41 5.41
CA GLN A 162 33.17 8.47 6.00
C GLN A 162 32.45 9.84 5.93
N MET A 163 31.83 10.18 4.79
CA MET A 163 31.07 11.41 4.63
C MET A 163 29.88 11.46 5.59
N ALA A 164 29.13 10.36 5.71
CA ALA A 164 28.01 10.27 6.63
C ALA A 164 28.45 10.37 8.09
N ALA A 165 29.59 9.74 8.45
CA ALA A 165 30.18 9.83 9.77
C ALA A 165 30.71 11.22 10.13
N ALA A 166 31.17 12.00 9.16
CA ALA A 166 31.64 13.37 9.34
C ALA A 166 30.51 14.41 9.27
N ALA A 167 29.32 14.04 8.82
CA ALA A 167 28.20 14.96 8.64
C ALA A 167 27.72 15.55 9.99
N PRO A 168 27.24 16.81 10.00
CA PRO A 168 26.62 17.40 11.18
C PRO A 168 25.43 16.57 11.67
N ILE A 169 25.31 16.43 12.98
CA ILE A 169 24.17 15.78 13.60
C ILE A 169 22.96 16.72 13.51
N ILE A 170 21.90 16.26 12.87
CA ILE A 170 20.62 16.97 12.83
C ILE A 170 19.72 16.40 13.93
N GLU A 171 18.96 17.26 14.60
CA GLU A 171 18.01 16.83 15.61
C GLU A 171 17.00 15.83 15.02
N GLN A 172 16.74 14.73 15.74
CA GLN A 172 15.91 13.63 15.23
C GLN A 172 14.48 14.07 14.88
N THR A 173 13.92 15.01 15.65
CA THR A 173 12.59 15.59 15.37
C THR A 173 12.56 16.35 14.05
N GLU A 174 13.60 17.10 13.75
CA GLU A 174 13.73 17.84 12.50
C GLU A 174 13.95 16.89 11.31
N ARG A 175 14.80 15.87 11.49
CA ARG A 175 15.02 14.82 10.48
C ARG A 175 13.73 14.10 10.14
N LYS A 176 12.95 13.65 11.14
CA LYS A 176 11.65 13.01 10.95
C LYS A 176 10.66 13.89 10.20
N LYS A 177 10.60 15.16 10.55
CA LYS A 177 9.73 16.13 9.88
C LYS A 177 10.11 16.29 8.41
N GLN A 178 11.40 16.41 8.11
CA GLN A 178 11.89 16.53 6.74
C GLN A 178 11.66 15.24 5.94
N ALA A 179 11.96 14.07 6.50
CA ALA A 179 11.73 12.77 5.89
C ALA A 179 10.25 12.56 5.52
N TYR A 180 9.35 12.92 6.44
CA TYR A 180 7.90 12.84 6.20
C TYR A 180 7.44 13.84 5.12
N LYS A 181 7.95 15.08 5.15
CA LYS A 181 7.65 16.09 4.13
C LYS A 181 8.09 15.61 2.74
N ALA A 182 9.32 15.15 2.60
CA ALA A 182 9.88 14.63 1.36
C ALA A 182 9.08 13.41 0.84
N ALA A 183 8.73 12.47 1.72
CA ALA A 183 7.94 11.29 1.35
C ALA A 183 6.53 11.66 0.81
N ASN A 184 5.88 12.66 1.40
CA ASN A 184 4.56 13.11 0.95
C ASN A 184 4.59 13.91 -0.37
N GLN A 185 5.71 14.54 -0.69
CA GLN A 185 5.89 15.31 -1.93
C GLN A 185 6.37 14.43 -3.09
N ARG A 186 6.84 13.21 -2.80
CA ARG A 186 7.35 12.27 -3.78
C ARG A 186 6.25 11.85 -4.76
N PRO A 187 6.45 12.03 -6.08
CA PRO A 187 5.54 11.53 -7.08
C PRO A 187 5.59 10.00 -7.09
N LYS A 188 4.45 9.38 -7.31
CA LYS A 188 4.33 7.92 -7.43
C LYS A 188 3.88 7.57 -8.84
N THR A 189 4.56 6.63 -9.46
CA THR A 189 4.16 6.07 -10.76
C THR A 189 2.96 5.14 -10.61
N GLU A 190 2.29 4.83 -11.71
CA GLU A 190 1.22 3.82 -11.72
C GLU A 190 1.77 2.44 -11.32
N ALA A 191 2.94 2.06 -11.84
CA ALA A 191 3.59 0.80 -11.47
C ALA A 191 3.91 0.73 -9.97
N GLU A 192 4.41 1.82 -9.38
CA GLU A 192 4.63 1.90 -7.94
C GLU A 192 3.32 1.77 -7.15
N THR A 193 2.27 2.46 -7.59
CA THR A 193 0.96 2.38 -6.92
C THR A 193 0.44 0.94 -6.91
N ARG A 194 0.52 0.24 -8.04
CA ARG A 194 0.14 -1.19 -8.15
C ARG A 194 1.00 -2.08 -7.27
N PHE A 195 2.31 -1.88 -7.27
CA PHE A 195 3.23 -2.61 -6.38
C PHE A 195 2.86 -2.43 -4.90
N LEU A 196 2.56 -1.20 -4.48
CA LEU A 196 2.15 -0.90 -3.10
C LEU A 196 0.81 -1.57 -2.74
N ILE A 197 -0.15 -1.60 -3.66
CA ILE A 197 -1.42 -2.31 -3.46
C ILE A 197 -1.17 -3.81 -3.31
N ASP A 198 -0.35 -4.41 -4.17
CA ASP A 198 0.02 -5.83 -4.09
C ASP A 198 0.65 -6.19 -2.74
N GLU A 199 1.63 -5.38 -2.26
CA GLU A 199 2.25 -5.61 -0.95
C GLU A 199 1.23 -5.48 0.19
N GLN A 200 0.37 -4.48 0.16
CA GLN A 200 -0.68 -4.29 1.17
C GLN A 200 -1.69 -5.44 1.18
N LEU A 201 -2.11 -5.94 0.02
CA LEU A 201 -3.00 -7.09 -0.10
C LEU A 201 -2.34 -8.37 0.43
N ARG A 202 -1.05 -8.60 0.11
CA ARG A 202 -0.29 -9.74 0.64
C ARG A 202 -0.16 -9.71 2.16
N MET A 203 0.01 -8.53 2.75
CA MET A 203 0.11 -8.39 4.22
C MET A 203 -1.16 -8.86 4.96
N VAL A 204 -2.32 -8.83 4.32
CA VAL A 204 -3.58 -9.26 4.92
C VAL A 204 -4.06 -10.63 4.41
N GLY A 205 -3.23 -11.35 3.66
CA GLY A 205 -3.48 -12.76 3.28
C GLY A 205 -4.04 -12.99 1.88
N TRP A 206 -4.03 -11.98 0.99
CA TRP A 206 -4.33 -12.19 -0.42
C TRP A 206 -3.07 -12.60 -1.20
N ASP A 207 -3.24 -13.52 -2.16
CA ASP A 207 -2.26 -13.75 -3.20
C ASP A 207 -2.41 -12.62 -4.25
N ALA A 208 -1.54 -11.64 -4.23
CA ALA A 208 -1.55 -10.48 -5.12
C ALA A 208 -0.20 -10.30 -5.81
N ASP A 209 -0.22 -10.19 -7.11
CA ASP A 209 0.94 -9.93 -7.96
C ASP A 209 0.43 -9.42 -9.31
N THR A 210 0.45 -8.11 -9.52
CA THR A 210 -0.08 -7.47 -10.74
C THR A 210 0.58 -7.99 -12.01
N GLU A 211 1.85 -8.43 -11.94
CA GLU A 211 2.56 -8.93 -13.11
C GLU A 211 2.24 -10.41 -13.39
N ASN A 212 2.19 -11.26 -12.37
CA ASN A 212 2.08 -12.72 -12.56
C ASN A 212 0.65 -13.25 -12.36
N LEU A 213 -0.14 -12.64 -11.47
CA LEU A 213 -1.52 -13.04 -11.20
C LEU A 213 -2.51 -12.16 -11.98
N ARG A 214 -2.32 -12.12 -13.27
CA ARG A 214 -3.10 -11.32 -14.23
C ARG A 214 -4.06 -12.21 -15.03
N TYR A 215 -5.27 -11.73 -15.28
CA TYR A 215 -6.26 -12.49 -16.07
C TYR A 215 -5.74 -12.83 -17.47
N SER A 216 -5.04 -11.89 -18.14
CA SER A 216 -4.46 -12.09 -19.48
C SER A 216 -3.35 -13.14 -19.53
N LYS A 217 -2.69 -13.42 -18.40
CA LYS A 217 -1.68 -14.49 -18.25
C LYS A 217 -2.29 -15.86 -17.91
N GLY A 218 -3.61 -15.98 -17.97
CA GLY A 218 -4.30 -17.25 -17.70
C GLY A 218 -4.64 -17.50 -16.24
N THR A 219 -4.40 -16.53 -15.32
CA THR A 219 -4.80 -16.69 -13.92
C THR A 219 -6.30 -16.78 -13.80
N ARG A 220 -6.77 -17.78 -13.05
CA ARG A 220 -8.20 -18.05 -12.79
C ARG A 220 -8.41 -18.37 -11.31
N PRO A 221 -9.63 -18.11 -10.78
CA PRO A 221 -9.99 -18.51 -9.42
C PRO A 221 -9.78 -20.00 -9.20
N THR A 222 -9.25 -20.37 -8.04
CA THR A 222 -8.88 -21.75 -7.72
C THR A 222 -9.25 -22.07 -6.28
N LYS A 223 -9.84 -23.21 -6.03
CA LYS A 223 -10.19 -23.69 -4.69
C LYS A 223 -8.97 -23.65 -3.75
N GLY A 224 -9.19 -23.17 -2.53
CA GLY A 224 -8.16 -23.09 -1.49
C GLY A 224 -7.14 -21.97 -1.67
N ARG A 225 -7.34 -21.05 -2.63
CA ARG A 225 -6.50 -19.87 -2.80
C ARG A 225 -7.32 -18.58 -2.69
N ASN A 226 -6.74 -17.57 -2.10
CA ASN A 226 -7.35 -16.25 -1.95
C ASN A 226 -6.65 -15.27 -2.91
N LEU A 227 -7.22 -15.08 -4.09
CA LEU A 227 -6.57 -14.41 -5.22
C LEU A 227 -7.08 -12.98 -5.40
N ALA A 228 -6.15 -12.04 -5.57
CA ALA A 228 -6.40 -10.75 -6.18
C ALA A 228 -5.94 -10.81 -7.64
N ILE A 229 -6.86 -11.05 -8.57
CA ILE A 229 -6.54 -11.21 -10.00
C ILE A 229 -6.53 -9.84 -10.66
N ALA A 230 -5.36 -9.44 -11.17
CA ALA A 230 -5.16 -8.15 -11.81
C ALA A 230 -5.76 -8.08 -13.23
N GLU A 231 -6.18 -6.86 -13.63
CA GLU A 231 -6.79 -6.56 -14.93
C GLU A 231 -7.92 -7.55 -15.28
N TYR A 232 -8.88 -7.64 -14.36
CA TYR A 232 -10.01 -8.56 -14.51
C TYR A 232 -11.03 -8.00 -15.50
N PRO A 233 -11.35 -8.72 -16.60
CA PRO A 233 -12.26 -8.22 -17.62
C PRO A 233 -13.72 -8.22 -17.15
N THR A 234 -14.43 -7.17 -17.52
CA THR A 234 -15.87 -6.98 -17.30
C THR A 234 -16.55 -6.53 -18.59
N ASN A 235 -17.87 -6.47 -18.62
CA ASN A 235 -18.65 -5.89 -19.73
C ASN A 235 -18.89 -4.38 -19.53
N SER A 236 -18.22 -3.75 -18.59
CA SER A 236 -18.32 -2.32 -18.34
C SER A 236 -17.88 -1.49 -19.54
N LYS A 237 -18.60 -0.40 -19.80
CA LYS A 237 -18.23 0.62 -20.80
C LYS A 237 -17.59 1.85 -20.16
N VAL A 238 -17.48 1.85 -18.83
CA VAL A 238 -16.94 2.94 -18.02
C VAL A 238 -15.53 2.56 -17.55
N GLY A 239 -14.63 3.55 -17.47
CA GLY A 239 -13.27 3.35 -16.97
C GLY A 239 -12.32 2.73 -17.99
N ASN A 240 -11.42 1.88 -17.55
CA ASN A 240 -10.32 1.28 -18.34
C ASN A 240 -10.80 0.19 -19.30
N ARG A 241 -11.62 0.56 -20.30
CA ARG A 241 -12.05 -0.35 -21.38
C ARG A 241 -12.66 -1.68 -20.92
N GLY A 242 -13.39 -1.69 -19.79
CA GLY A 242 -14.02 -2.87 -19.26
C GLY A 242 -13.13 -3.79 -18.41
N TYR A 243 -12.01 -3.28 -17.87
CA TYR A 243 -11.17 -4.02 -16.94
C TYR A 243 -11.19 -3.37 -15.57
N ALA A 244 -11.51 -4.14 -14.53
CA ALA A 244 -11.26 -3.77 -13.15
C ALA A 244 -9.78 -3.97 -12.82
N ASP A 245 -9.18 -3.08 -12.00
CA ASP A 245 -7.77 -3.23 -11.66
C ASP A 245 -7.49 -4.54 -10.94
N TYR A 246 -8.39 -4.96 -10.00
CA TYR A 246 -8.35 -6.29 -9.40
C TYR A 246 -9.75 -6.84 -9.15
N ALA A 247 -9.89 -8.16 -9.26
CA ALA A 247 -11.02 -8.92 -8.73
C ALA A 247 -10.55 -9.84 -7.60
N LEU A 248 -11.24 -9.79 -6.45
CA LEU A 248 -10.93 -10.54 -5.25
C LEU A 248 -11.72 -11.83 -5.18
N PHE A 249 -11.01 -12.96 -5.04
CA PHE A 249 -11.61 -14.28 -4.96
C PHE A 249 -11.20 -15.00 -3.69
N VAL A 250 -12.17 -15.48 -2.93
CA VAL A 250 -11.95 -16.45 -1.86
C VAL A 250 -12.29 -17.84 -2.43
N GLY A 251 -11.27 -18.61 -2.71
CA GLY A 251 -11.43 -19.81 -3.53
C GLY A 251 -11.97 -19.48 -4.91
N GLU A 252 -13.15 -20.00 -5.23
CA GLU A 252 -13.86 -19.73 -6.51
C GLU A 252 -14.99 -18.70 -6.37
N LYS A 253 -15.14 -18.04 -5.22
CA LYS A 253 -16.18 -17.05 -4.96
C LYS A 253 -15.65 -15.64 -5.27
N LEU A 254 -16.30 -14.92 -6.17
CA LEU A 254 -16.02 -13.52 -6.44
C LEU A 254 -16.62 -12.65 -5.33
N VAL A 255 -15.77 -12.15 -4.45
CA VAL A 255 -16.21 -11.41 -3.25
C VAL A 255 -16.02 -9.91 -3.36
N GLY A 256 -15.13 -9.41 -4.25
CA GLY A 256 -14.86 -7.97 -4.32
C GLY A 256 -14.23 -7.53 -5.62
N ILE A 257 -14.34 -6.24 -5.90
CA ILE A 257 -13.67 -5.54 -7.01
C ILE A 257 -12.87 -4.37 -6.43
N ILE A 258 -11.68 -4.14 -6.95
CA ILE A 258 -10.85 -2.98 -6.59
C ILE A 258 -10.62 -2.13 -7.83
N GLU A 259 -10.78 -0.81 -7.67
CA GLU A 259 -10.40 0.20 -8.62
C GLU A 259 -9.25 1.05 -8.05
N ALA A 260 -8.12 1.08 -8.72
CA ALA A 260 -6.96 1.87 -8.34
C ALA A 260 -6.91 3.19 -9.13
N LYS A 261 -6.55 4.26 -8.47
CA LYS A 261 -6.42 5.60 -9.06
C LYS A 261 -5.09 6.24 -8.72
N ALA A 262 -4.67 7.18 -9.55
CA ALA A 262 -3.52 8.01 -9.25
C ALA A 262 -3.72 8.77 -7.92
N ILE A 263 -2.62 8.99 -7.19
CA ILE A 263 -2.61 9.53 -5.83
C ILE A 263 -3.36 10.87 -5.67
N HIS A 264 -3.45 11.67 -6.73
CA HIS A 264 -4.12 12.98 -6.71
C HIS A 264 -5.64 12.92 -6.90
N LYS A 265 -6.20 11.75 -7.28
CA LYS A 265 -7.64 11.60 -7.54
C LYS A 265 -8.44 11.52 -6.23
N ASP A 266 -9.67 12.02 -6.30
CA ASP A 266 -10.63 11.93 -5.22
C ASP A 266 -11.34 10.57 -5.25
N ILE A 267 -11.12 9.77 -4.21
CA ILE A 267 -11.58 8.37 -4.15
C ILE A 267 -13.08 8.22 -3.86
N PRO A 268 -13.72 9.03 -2.98
CA PRO A 268 -15.15 8.90 -2.74
C PRO A 268 -16.01 8.99 -4.00
N SER A 269 -15.66 9.89 -4.93
CA SER A 269 -16.38 10.00 -6.20
C SER A 269 -16.14 8.82 -7.14
N VAL A 270 -14.96 8.21 -7.09
CA VAL A 270 -14.60 7.04 -7.90
C VAL A 270 -15.42 5.81 -7.49
N ILE A 271 -15.55 5.56 -6.19
CA ILE A 271 -16.28 4.37 -5.71
C ILE A 271 -17.77 4.44 -6.02
N ASP A 272 -18.35 5.64 -6.00
CA ASP A 272 -19.75 5.84 -6.34
C ASP A 272 -20.07 5.65 -7.83
N TYR A 273 -19.12 5.92 -8.71
CA TYR A 273 -19.29 5.83 -10.15
C TYR A 273 -18.70 4.55 -10.74
N GLN A 274 -17.38 4.45 -10.82
CA GLN A 274 -16.71 3.29 -11.43
C GLN A 274 -16.77 2.05 -10.53
N GLY A 275 -16.64 2.23 -9.21
CA GLY A 275 -16.71 1.14 -8.25
C GLY A 275 -18.05 0.41 -8.24
N LYS A 276 -19.15 1.06 -8.63
CA LYS A 276 -20.47 0.44 -8.77
C LYS A 276 -20.71 -0.19 -10.15
N ASP A 277 -20.00 0.25 -11.18
CA ASP A 277 -20.27 -0.24 -12.55
C ASP A 277 -19.70 -1.63 -12.81
N TYR A 278 -18.47 -1.90 -12.39
CA TYR A 278 -17.88 -3.24 -12.57
C TYR A 278 -18.66 -4.36 -11.90
N PRO A 279 -19.14 -4.23 -10.64
CA PRO A 279 -19.99 -5.25 -10.00
C PRO A 279 -21.29 -5.57 -10.73
N ARG A 280 -21.83 -4.64 -11.53
CA ARG A 280 -23.01 -4.88 -12.39
C ARG A 280 -22.66 -5.65 -13.65
N CYS A 281 -21.46 -5.43 -14.16
CA CYS A 281 -21.05 -5.80 -15.52
C CYS A 281 -20.18 -7.06 -15.58
N ILE A 282 -20.35 -8.02 -14.67
CA ILE A 282 -19.66 -9.31 -14.70
C ILE A 282 -20.05 -10.08 -15.97
N ARG A 283 -19.05 -10.60 -16.68
CA ARG A 283 -19.25 -11.33 -17.94
C ARG A 283 -20.00 -12.63 -17.71
N LYS A 284 -20.75 -13.08 -18.70
CA LYS A 284 -21.54 -14.31 -18.64
C LYS A 284 -20.69 -15.55 -18.33
N GLU A 285 -19.50 -15.63 -18.86
CA GLU A 285 -18.54 -16.73 -18.63
C GLU A 285 -17.99 -16.79 -17.20
N ASP A 286 -18.05 -15.68 -16.47
CA ASP A 286 -17.58 -15.55 -15.09
C ASP A 286 -18.73 -15.62 -14.06
N GLU A 287 -19.99 -15.73 -14.52
CA GLU A 287 -21.16 -15.86 -13.62
C GLU A 287 -21.10 -17.06 -12.69
N LYS A 288 -20.36 -18.11 -13.07
CA LYS A 288 -20.11 -19.28 -12.22
C LYS A 288 -19.38 -18.98 -10.91
N TYR A 289 -18.72 -17.83 -10.81
CA TYR A 289 -18.02 -17.36 -9.62
C TYR A 289 -18.87 -16.39 -8.78
N VAL A 290 -20.01 -15.96 -9.30
CA VAL A 290 -20.95 -15.07 -8.59
C VAL A 290 -21.67 -15.89 -7.53
N ILE A 291 -21.66 -15.37 -6.29
CA ILE A 291 -22.21 -16.07 -5.12
C ILE A 291 -23.72 -15.89 -5.06
N ASP A 292 -24.18 -14.64 -5.27
CA ASP A 292 -25.56 -14.20 -5.23
C ASP A 292 -25.70 -12.88 -5.99
N THR A 293 -26.90 -12.33 -6.05
CA THR A 293 -27.21 -11.04 -6.65
C THR A 293 -27.89 -10.12 -5.65
N TRP A 294 -27.45 -8.86 -5.60
CA TRP A 294 -28.00 -7.82 -4.73
C TRP A 294 -28.55 -6.69 -5.59
N GLY A 295 -29.84 -6.81 -5.97
CA GLY A 295 -30.43 -5.94 -6.96
C GLY A 295 -29.74 -6.09 -8.33
N GLU A 296 -29.07 -5.03 -8.78
CA GLU A 296 -28.30 -5.04 -10.05
C GLU A 296 -26.85 -5.51 -9.90
N PHE A 297 -26.35 -5.71 -8.68
CA PHE A 297 -24.97 -6.06 -8.42
C PHE A 297 -24.77 -7.57 -8.32
N LYS A 298 -23.72 -8.07 -8.96
CA LYS A 298 -23.27 -9.48 -8.94
C LYS A 298 -22.06 -9.70 -8.03
N VAL A 299 -21.52 -8.65 -7.44
CA VAL A 299 -20.38 -8.69 -6.51
C VAL A 299 -20.77 -7.91 -5.25
N PRO A 300 -20.60 -8.49 -4.05
CA PRO A 300 -21.08 -7.88 -2.80
C PRO A 300 -20.29 -6.66 -2.37
N PHE A 301 -18.98 -6.61 -2.68
CA PHE A 301 -18.09 -5.58 -2.16
C PHE A 301 -17.33 -4.88 -3.26
N THR A 302 -17.16 -3.57 -3.11
CA THR A 302 -16.28 -2.79 -3.99
C THR A 302 -15.34 -1.91 -3.18
N PHE A 303 -14.15 -1.75 -3.71
CA PHE A 303 -13.10 -0.92 -3.13
C PHE A 303 -12.59 0.07 -4.17
N ALA A 304 -12.18 1.22 -3.68
CA ALA A 304 -11.40 2.15 -4.48
C ALA A 304 -10.16 2.60 -3.69
N THR A 305 -9.03 2.74 -4.36
CA THR A 305 -7.77 3.11 -3.71
C THR A 305 -6.93 4.03 -4.58
N ASN A 306 -6.09 4.85 -3.93
CA ASN A 306 -5.02 5.61 -4.57
C ASN A 306 -3.66 5.42 -3.88
N GLY A 307 -3.51 4.37 -3.09
CA GLY A 307 -2.29 4.03 -2.37
C GLY A 307 -1.89 4.97 -1.24
N ARG A 308 -2.73 5.97 -0.89
CA ARG A 308 -2.47 6.82 0.28
C ARG A 308 -2.70 6.06 1.59
N PRO A 309 -2.04 6.44 2.69
CA PRO A 309 -2.36 5.92 4.01
C PRO A 309 -3.72 6.44 4.49
N TYR A 310 -4.25 5.80 5.55
CA TYR A 310 -5.42 6.30 6.26
C TYR A 310 -5.08 7.59 7.01
N LEU A 311 -5.94 8.59 6.89
CA LEU A 311 -5.79 9.90 7.51
C LEU A 311 -6.92 10.14 8.50
N GLU A 312 -6.64 10.00 9.80
CA GLU A 312 -7.65 10.14 10.87
C GLU A 312 -8.32 11.51 10.86
N GLN A 313 -7.54 12.59 10.67
CA GLN A 313 -8.05 13.97 10.66
C GLN A 313 -8.76 14.36 9.35
N TYR A 314 -8.39 13.69 8.25
CA TYR A 314 -8.90 13.96 6.90
C TYR A 314 -9.34 12.66 6.22
N LYS A 315 -10.32 11.98 6.83
CA LYS A 315 -10.83 10.68 6.36
C LYS A 315 -11.20 10.69 4.87
N THR A 316 -11.73 11.80 4.38
CA THR A 316 -12.07 11.98 2.94
C THR A 316 -10.88 11.89 2.00
N LYS A 317 -9.65 12.05 2.51
CA LYS A 317 -8.41 11.92 1.75
C LYS A 317 -7.67 10.60 2.00
N SER A 318 -8.24 9.71 2.78
CA SER A 318 -7.70 8.36 3.01
C SER A 318 -7.66 7.53 1.74
N GLY A 319 -6.67 6.64 1.66
CA GLY A 319 -6.33 5.97 0.41
C GLY A 319 -7.15 4.73 0.09
N ILE A 320 -7.84 4.11 1.05
CA ILE A 320 -8.64 2.90 0.84
C ILE A 320 -10.08 3.20 1.21
N TRP A 321 -10.98 2.98 0.27
CA TRP A 321 -12.40 3.15 0.45
C TRP A 321 -13.13 1.85 0.12
N PHE A 322 -14.20 1.60 0.85
CA PHE A 322 -15.01 0.39 0.80
C PHE A 322 -16.48 0.74 0.68
N LEU A 323 -17.22 -0.05 -0.09
CA LEU A 323 -18.67 0.00 -0.17
C LEU A 323 -19.24 -1.41 -0.22
N ASP A 324 -20.14 -1.71 0.70
CA ASP A 324 -20.95 -2.93 0.71
C ASP A 324 -22.19 -2.70 -0.17
N LEU A 325 -22.24 -3.39 -1.31
CA LEU A 325 -23.30 -3.26 -2.32
C LEU A 325 -24.53 -4.13 -2.02
N ARG A 326 -24.51 -4.91 -0.95
CA ARG A 326 -25.63 -5.79 -0.58
C ARG A 326 -26.88 -5.00 -0.12
N LYS A 327 -26.69 -3.75 0.29
CA LYS A 327 -27.78 -2.84 0.66
C LYS A 327 -27.68 -1.52 -0.11
N PRO A 328 -28.80 -1.07 -0.74
CA PRO A 328 -28.79 0.15 -1.56
C PRO A 328 -28.41 1.43 -0.80
N ASP A 329 -28.73 1.47 0.50
CA ASP A 329 -28.54 2.67 1.35
C ASP A 329 -27.15 2.75 2.00
N ASN A 330 -26.27 1.76 1.75
CA ASN A 330 -24.91 1.82 2.24
C ASN A 330 -24.12 2.95 1.59
N SER A 331 -23.34 3.65 2.40
CA SER A 331 -22.47 4.74 1.96
C SER A 331 -21.00 4.29 1.97
N PRO A 332 -20.18 4.79 1.05
CA PRO A 332 -18.75 4.51 1.05
C PRO A 332 -18.09 4.93 2.37
N MET A 333 -17.14 4.13 2.84
CA MET A 333 -16.38 4.40 4.06
C MET A 333 -14.89 4.22 3.86
N ALA A 334 -14.09 5.09 4.50
CA ALA A 334 -12.65 4.97 4.52
C ALA A 334 -12.20 3.84 5.47
N LEU A 335 -11.30 2.99 5.01
CA LEU A 335 -10.69 1.92 5.81
C LEU A 335 -9.28 2.28 6.27
N ARG A 336 -8.89 1.77 7.44
CA ARG A 336 -7.52 1.88 7.96
C ARG A 336 -6.54 0.94 7.24
N GLY A 337 -7.05 -0.10 6.58
CA GLY A 337 -6.29 -1.10 5.83
C GLY A 337 -7.23 -2.01 5.06
N TRP A 338 -6.67 -2.89 4.26
CA TRP A 338 -7.43 -3.88 3.50
C TRP A 338 -8.09 -4.91 4.42
N MET A 339 -9.25 -5.41 4.02
CA MET A 339 -9.87 -6.56 4.65
C MET A 339 -9.14 -7.84 4.24
N SER A 340 -8.94 -8.75 5.19
CA SER A 340 -8.43 -10.10 4.91
C SER A 340 -9.49 -10.94 4.19
N PRO A 341 -9.12 -12.03 3.51
CA PRO A 341 -10.06 -12.99 2.95
C PRO A 341 -11.07 -13.50 3.97
N ASP A 342 -10.59 -13.90 5.16
CA ASP A 342 -11.44 -14.38 6.25
C ASP A 342 -12.41 -13.30 6.74
N GLY A 343 -11.92 -12.06 6.89
CA GLY A 343 -12.77 -10.94 7.29
C GLY A 343 -13.87 -10.63 6.26
N MET A 344 -13.59 -10.84 4.97
CA MET A 344 -14.62 -10.69 3.92
C MET A 344 -15.62 -11.84 3.94
N GLU A 345 -15.20 -13.09 4.21
CA GLU A 345 -16.12 -14.21 4.39
C GLU A 345 -17.00 -14.03 5.63
N GLU A 346 -16.43 -13.59 6.75
CA GLU A 346 -17.19 -13.25 7.96
C GLU A 346 -18.23 -12.17 7.70
N LEU A 347 -17.82 -11.10 6.99
CA LEU A 347 -18.75 -10.03 6.61
C LEU A 347 -19.85 -10.52 5.68
N LEU A 348 -19.51 -11.40 4.73
CA LEU A 348 -20.46 -11.99 3.80
C LEU A 348 -21.49 -12.90 4.50
N ALA A 349 -21.02 -13.68 5.48
CA ALA A 349 -21.86 -14.59 6.27
C ALA A 349 -22.68 -13.86 7.37
N ALA A 350 -22.38 -12.58 7.65
CA ALA A 350 -23.05 -11.83 8.71
C ALA A 350 -24.53 -11.60 8.39
N ASP A 351 -25.40 -12.21 9.17
CA ASP A 351 -26.84 -11.93 9.18
C ASP A 351 -27.13 -10.60 9.89
N ILE A 352 -26.96 -9.51 9.15
CA ILE A 352 -27.19 -8.15 9.68
C ILE A 352 -28.66 -7.93 9.99
N GLU A 353 -29.58 -8.50 9.24
CA GLU A 353 -31.03 -8.33 9.48
C GLU A 353 -31.48 -9.07 10.71
N GLY A 354 -31.04 -10.31 10.91
CA GLY A 354 -31.31 -11.07 12.13
C GLY A 354 -30.69 -10.40 13.36
N LYS A 355 -29.45 -9.91 13.27
CA LYS A 355 -28.81 -9.16 14.35
C LYS A 355 -29.54 -7.85 14.66
N ASN A 356 -29.98 -7.11 13.69
CA ASN A 356 -30.76 -5.89 13.87
C ASN A 356 -32.14 -6.20 14.47
N LYS A 357 -32.77 -7.29 14.08
CA LYS A 357 -34.02 -7.76 14.69
C LYS A 357 -33.81 -8.13 16.15
N ASN A 358 -32.77 -8.92 16.45
CA ASN A 358 -32.42 -9.27 17.83
C ASN A 358 -32.15 -8.04 18.70
N LEU A 359 -31.45 -7.02 18.14
CA LEU A 359 -31.20 -5.77 18.85
C LEU A 359 -32.49 -5.00 19.16
N LYS A 360 -33.46 -4.98 18.24
CA LYS A 360 -34.77 -4.37 18.46
C LYS A 360 -35.61 -5.07 19.51
N GLU A 361 -35.49 -6.38 19.62
CA GLU A 361 -36.27 -7.25 20.49
C GLU A 361 -35.59 -7.47 21.86
N MET A 362 -34.39 -6.92 22.07
CA MET A 362 -33.63 -7.09 23.32
C MET A 362 -34.34 -6.46 24.51
N SER A 363 -34.49 -7.22 25.62
CA SER A 363 -35.03 -6.66 26.86
C SER A 363 -34.02 -5.73 27.55
N TYR A 364 -34.54 -4.67 28.12
CA TYR A 364 -33.75 -3.73 28.92
C TYR A 364 -33.87 -3.97 30.44
N ASP A 365 -34.48 -5.09 30.86
CA ASP A 365 -34.79 -5.33 32.28
C ASP A 365 -33.50 -5.29 33.12
N LEU A 366 -32.42 -5.95 32.69
CA LEU A 366 -31.13 -5.93 33.38
C LEU A 366 -30.52 -4.53 33.51
N LEU A 367 -30.83 -3.64 32.56
CA LEU A 367 -30.35 -2.26 32.55
C LEU A 367 -31.11 -1.39 33.53
N THR A 368 -32.38 -1.70 33.76
CA THR A 368 -33.31 -0.88 34.56
C THR A 368 -33.54 -1.45 35.96
N ASP A 369 -33.28 -2.74 36.17
CA ASP A 369 -33.45 -3.41 37.48
C ASP A 369 -32.56 -2.77 38.55
N LYS A 370 -33.10 -2.69 39.79
CA LYS A 370 -32.41 -2.18 40.98
C LYS A 370 -31.21 -3.05 41.36
N ASP A 371 -31.34 -4.35 41.15
CA ASP A 371 -30.28 -5.32 41.37
C ASP A 371 -29.33 -5.46 40.17
N GLY A 372 -29.68 -4.83 39.04
CA GLY A 372 -28.86 -4.75 37.80
C GLY A 372 -28.08 -3.44 37.71
N LEU A 373 -28.02 -2.86 36.52
CA LEU A 373 -27.31 -1.59 36.29
C LEU A 373 -28.08 -0.37 36.83
N ASN A 374 -29.36 -0.49 37.10
CA ASN A 374 -30.23 0.59 37.61
C ASN A 374 -30.06 1.92 36.86
N LEU A 375 -30.07 1.83 35.52
CA LEU A 375 -29.91 3.02 34.66
C LEU A 375 -31.09 3.94 34.75
N ARG A 376 -30.83 5.22 34.73
CA ARG A 376 -31.86 6.24 34.73
C ARG A 376 -32.55 6.33 33.35
N PRO A 377 -33.83 6.80 33.26
CA PRO A 377 -34.58 6.83 32.01
C PRO A 377 -33.82 7.51 30.83
N TYR A 378 -33.10 8.61 31.10
CA TYR A 378 -32.38 9.34 30.07
C TYR A 378 -31.15 8.56 29.57
N GLN A 379 -30.53 7.72 30.40
CA GLN A 379 -29.43 6.84 29.99
C GLN A 379 -29.95 5.72 29.08
N LEU A 380 -31.12 5.15 29.43
CA LEU A 380 -31.76 4.16 28.58
C LEU A 380 -32.18 4.74 27.23
N ASN A 381 -32.70 5.99 27.24
CA ASN A 381 -33.01 6.69 25.96
C ASN A 381 -31.77 6.93 25.12
N ALA A 382 -30.62 7.23 25.72
CA ALA A 382 -29.34 7.35 24.99
C ALA A 382 -28.91 6.04 24.35
N ILE A 383 -29.05 4.89 25.07
CA ILE A 383 -28.77 3.54 24.56
C ILE A 383 -29.72 3.26 23.38
N ARG A 384 -31.00 3.41 23.53
CA ARG A 384 -31.99 3.20 22.45
C ARG A 384 -31.69 4.03 21.21
N ALA A 385 -31.35 5.32 21.39
CA ALA A 385 -30.97 6.17 20.26
C ALA A 385 -29.71 5.72 19.56
N ALA A 386 -28.73 5.16 20.30
CA ALA A 386 -27.51 4.59 19.70
C ALA A 386 -27.83 3.29 18.93
N GLU A 387 -28.66 2.41 19.49
CA GLU A 387 -29.10 1.17 18.84
C GLU A 387 -29.89 1.46 17.56
N GLU A 388 -30.79 2.43 17.59
CA GLU A 388 -31.54 2.86 16.40
C GLU A 388 -30.62 3.46 15.32
N ALA A 389 -29.60 4.21 15.72
CA ALA A 389 -28.58 4.69 14.78
C ALA A 389 -27.83 3.52 14.13
N VAL A 390 -27.45 2.48 14.87
CA VAL A 390 -26.82 1.26 14.37
C VAL A 390 -27.76 0.53 13.40
N ILE A 391 -29.02 0.30 13.81
CA ILE A 391 -30.03 -0.40 13.01
C ILE A 391 -30.32 0.33 11.69
N SER A 392 -30.31 1.68 11.73
CA SER A 392 -30.49 2.51 10.54
C SER A 392 -29.24 2.66 9.67
N GLY A 393 -28.14 1.94 10.00
CA GLY A 393 -26.90 1.94 9.23
C GLY A 393 -26.05 3.21 9.39
N LYS A 394 -26.32 4.04 10.37
CA LYS A 394 -25.49 5.22 10.65
C LYS A 394 -24.13 4.80 11.18
N GLN A 395 -23.07 5.29 10.55
CA GLN A 395 -21.69 4.95 10.91
C GLN A 395 -21.14 5.79 12.07
N THR A 396 -21.79 6.91 12.37
CA THR A 396 -21.40 7.80 13.47
C THR A 396 -22.64 8.33 14.16
N ALA A 397 -22.59 8.39 15.48
CA ALA A 397 -23.62 9.00 16.30
C ALA A 397 -22.97 9.84 17.39
N LEU A 398 -23.60 10.97 17.76
CA LEU A 398 -23.18 11.83 18.85
C LEU A 398 -24.19 11.73 19.99
N LEU A 399 -23.72 11.22 21.15
CA LEU A 399 -24.49 11.25 22.39
C LEU A 399 -24.06 12.45 23.24
N ALA A 400 -24.88 13.50 23.25
CA ALA A 400 -24.65 14.69 24.08
C ALA A 400 -25.26 14.48 25.48
N MET A 401 -24.41 14.25 26.48
CA MET A 401 -24.82 14.08 27.88
C MET A 401 -24.08 15.08 28.78
N ALA A 402 -24.76 15.68 29.73
CA ALA A 402 -24.19 16.65 30.65
C ALA A 402 -23.16 16.01 31.59
N THR A 403 -22.29 16.83 32.18
CA THR A 403 -21.35 16.37 33.21
C THR A 403 -22.10 15.87 34.43
N GLY A 404 -21.66 14.75 35.04
CA GLY A 404 -22.29 14.15 36.21
C GLY A 404 -23.51 13.26 35.91
N THR A 405 -23.90 13.09 34.65
CA THR A 405 -25.06 12.25 34.27
C THR A 405 -24.71 10.76 34.11
N GLY A 406 -23.50 10.35 34.44
CA GLY A 406 -23.10 8.95 34.38
C GLY A 406 -22.79 8.42 32.98
N LYS A 407 -22.19 9.24 32.10
CA LYS A 407 -21.76 8.87 30.75
C LYS A 407 -20.98 7.56 30.69
N THR A 408 -20.08 7.34 31.65
CA THR A 408 -19.26 6.13 31.74
C THR A 408 -20.08 4.89 32.08
N ARG A 409 -21.28 5.05 32.63
CA ARG A 409 -22.18 3.95 33.00
C ARG A 409 -23.19 3.64 31.88
N THR A 410 -23.46 4.63 31.00
CA THR A 410 -24.24 4.47 29.79
C THR A 410 -23.42 3.83 28.68
#